data_b83d617626a62a79b868ba1d08dc0bbe
#
_entry.id   b83d617626a62a79b868ba1d08dc0bbe
#
_cell.length_a   1.000
_cell.length_b   1.000
_cell.length_c   1.000
_cell.angle_alpha   90.00
_cell.angle_beta   90.00
_cell.angle_gamma   90.00
#
_symmetry.space_group_name_H-M   'P 1'
#
loop_
_entity.id
_entity.type
_entity.pdbx_description
1 polymer ?
#
loop_
_entity_poly.entity_id
_entity_poly.type
_entity_poly.pdbx_seq_one_letter_code
_entity_poly.pdbx_strand_id
1 'polypeptide(L)'
;MNHPSEKIKMIISDVDGVWTDGSIFLNGSGEEFKKFSVLDSAGIAVARMAGLKIVIISGRYSKATEARANELKIEDVYNGTLNKLIPYNELKEKYNLKDEEIAFVGDDMIDIPVMERVGAPIAVSN
;
A
#
# COMPACT_ATOMS: atom_id res chain seq x y z
N MET A 1 -9.50 26.58 8.23
CA MET A 1 -10.04 25.66 7.21
C MET A 1 -9.10 24.46 7.07
N ASN A 2 -9.60 23.27 7.35
CA ASN A 2 -8.74 22.08 7.30
C ASN A 2 -8.56 21.61 5.87
N HIS A 3 -7.31 21.41 5.48
CA HIS A 3 -6.98 20.80 4.22
C HIS A 3 -7.39 19.31 4.27
N PRO A 4 -7.97 18.71 3.20
CA PRO A 4 -8.35 17.29 3.23
C PRO A 4 -7.23 16.33 3.65
N SER A 5 -5.98 16.63 3.30
CA SER A 5 -4.82 15.82 3.69
C SER A 5 -4.57 15.82 5.20
N GLU A 6 -5.05 16.81 5.94
CA GLU A 6 -4.88 16.89 7.40
C GLU A 6 -5.69 15.82 8.13
N LYS A 7 -6.72 15.27 7.49
CA LYS A 7 -7.55 14.23 8.07
C LYS A 7 -6.96 12.83 7.89
N ILE A 8 -6.00 12.66 6.99
CA ILE A 8 -5.46 11.35 6.67
C ILE A 8 -4.59 10.84 7.82
N LYS A 9 -4.91 9.64 8.28
CA LYS A 9 -4.19 8.96 9.36
C LYS A 9 -3.51 7.68 8.90
N MET A 10 -3.97 7.12 7.77
CA MET A 10 -3.46 5.88 7.23
C MET A 10 -3.28 5.99 5.72
N ILE A 11 -2.18 5.46 5.22
CA ILE A 11 -1.94 5.31 3.79
C ILE A 11 -1.85 3.84 3.48
N ILE A 12 -2.76 3.36 2.64
CA ILE A 12 -2.73 1.99 2.13
C ILE A 12 -2.13 2.05 0.73
N SER A 13 -1.17 1.20 0.45
CA SER A 13 -0.49 1.18 -0.83
C SER A 13 -0.51 -0.20 -1.46
N ASP A 14 -0.74 -0.24 -2.77
CA ASP A 14 -0.40 -1.39 -3.60
C ASP A 14 1.12 -1.43 -3.75
N VAL A 15 1.66 -2.49 -4.32
CA VAL A 15 3.11 -2.66 -4.48
C VAL A 15 3.55 -2.55 -5.93
N ASP A 16 3.03 -3.43 -6.80
CA ASP A 16 3.46 -3.46 -8.20
C ASP A 16 3.00 -2.19 -8.92
N GLY A 17 3.94 -1.52 -9.55
CA GLY A 17 3.68 -0.25 -10.21
C GLY A 17 3.69 0.96 -9.29
N VAL A 18 3.67 0.77 -7.98
CA VAL A 18 3.74 1.85 -6.97
C VAL A 18 5.12 1.89 -6.34
N TRP A 19 5.55 0.78 -5.70
CA TRP A 19 6.87 0.65 -5.06
C TRP A 19 7.91 0.10 -6.03
N THR A 20 7.46 -0.46 -7.14
CA THR A 20 8.28 -0.98 -8.23
C THR A 20 7.82 -0.33 -9.53
N ASP A 21 8.53 -0.60 -10.61
CA ASP A 21 8.12 -0.19 -11.96
C ASP A 21 7.12 -1.18 -12.61
N GLY A 22 6.65 -2.16 -11.83
CA GLY A 22 5.76 -3.19 -12.33
C GLY A 22 6.47 -4.40 -12.93
N SER A 23 7.78 -4.35 -13.09
CA SER A 23 8.55 -5.46 -13.66
C SER A 23 8.70 -6.61 -12.66
N ILE A 24 8.68 -7.83 -13.18
CA ILE A 24 8.88 -9.05 -12.41
C ILE A 24 9.99 -9.84 -13.07
N PHE A 25 10.98 -10.24 -12.27
CA PHE A 25 12.09 -11.08 -12.73
C PHE A 25 11.88 -12.50 -12.18
N LEU A 26 11.90 -13.48 -13.07
CA LEU A 26 11.76 -14.89 -12.70
C LEU A 26 13.04 -15.63 -13.07
N ASN A 27 13.51 -16.52 -12.17
CA ASN A 27 14.59 -17.42 -12.52
C ASN A 27 14.02 -18.74 -13.08
N GLY A 28 14.88 -19.68 -13.45
CA GLY A 28 14.47 -20.96 -14.04
C GLY A 28 13.70 -21.88 -13.08
N SER A 29 13.74 -21.58 -11.77
CA SER A 29 13.00 -22.34 -10.75
C SER A 29 11.66 -21.68 -10.39
N GLY A 30 11.31 -20.60 -11.06
CA GLY A 30 10.07 -19.87 -10.79
C GLY A 30 10.15 -18.92 -9.62
N GLU A 31 11.32 -18.67 -9.07
CA GLU A 31 11.48 -17.68 -8.02
C GLU A 31 11.34 -16.29 -8.59
N GLU A 32 10.63 -15.43 -7.85
CA GLU A 32 10.33 -14.06 -8.27
C GLU A 32 11.24 -13.07 -7.57
N PHE A 33 11.77 -12.11 -8.35
CA PHE A 33 12.58 -11.00 -7.85
C PHE A 33 11.95 -9.69 -8.27
N LYS A 34 11.96 -8.72 -7.38
CA LYS A 34 11.46 -7.36 -7.64
C LYS A 34 12.53 -6.34 -7.29
N LYS A 35 12.51 -5.23 -8.01
CA LYS A 35 13.41 -4.12 -7.75
C LYS A 35 12.67 -3.04 -6.96
N PHE A 36 13.15 -2.75 -5.76
CA PHE A 36 12.61 -1.69 -4.90
C PHE A 36 13.59 -0.52 -4.81
N SER A 37 13.07 0.68 -4.64
CA SER A 37 13.89 1.86 -4.46
C SER A 37 14.22 2.07 -2.97
N VAL A 38 15.47 2.42 -2.67
CA VAL A 38 15.85 2.78 -1.29
C VAL A 38 15.20 4.10 -0.85
N LEU A 39 14.73 4.92 -1.80
CA LEU A 39 14.04 6.17 -1.50
C LEU A 39 12.71 5.94 -0.79
N ASP A 40 12.10 4.76 -0.97
CA ASP A 40 10.86 4.41 -0.27
C ASP A 40 11.05 4.39 1.24
N SER A 41 12.22 3.95 1.72
CA SER A 41 12.54 3.95 3.15
C SER A 41 12.48 5.35 3.74
N ALA A 42 13.02 6.34 3.03
CA ALA A 42 13.00 7.73 3.48
C ALA A 42 11.57 8.29 3.50
N GLY A 43 10.78 8.00 2.46
CA GLY A 43 9.39 8.42 2.38
C GLY A 43 8.54 7.86 3.51
N ILE A 44 8.73 6.59 3.83
CA ILE A 44 8.02 5.94 4.93
C ILE A 44 8.43 6.54 6.28
N ALA A 45 9.72 6.80 6.47
CA ALA A 45 10.19 7.42 7.70
C ALA A 45 9.55 8.80 7.91
N VAL A 46 9.50 9.60 6.85
CA VAL A 46 8.86 10.93 6.90
C VAL A 46 7.37 10.80 7.23
N ALA A 47 6.67 9.87 6.57
CA ALA A 47 5.25 9.64 6.83
C ALA A 47 5.00 9.22 8.29
N ARG A 48 5.83 8.33 8.81
CA ARG A 48 5.73 7.89 10.21
C ARG A 48 5.99 9.04 11.18
N MET A 49 6.96 9.89 10.90
CA MET A 49 7.22 11.07 11.71
C MET A 49 6.02 12.03 11.73
N ALA A 50 5.25 12.05 10.66
CA ALA A 50 4.01 12.83 10.58
C ALA A 50 2.82 12.14 11.24
N GLY A 51 3.03 10.96 11.84
CA GLY A 51 1.98 10.22 12.53
C GLY A 51 1.11 9.35 11.63
N LEU A 52 1.53 9.15 10.38
CA LEU A 52 0.78 8.33 9.43
C LEU A 52 1.12 6.85 9.61
N LYS A 53 0.10 5.99 9.49
CA LYS A 53 0.29 4.55 9.44
C LYS A 53 0.37 4.11 7.99
N ILE A 54 1.36 3.26 7.68
CA ILE A 54 1.56 2.72 6.35
C ILE A 54 1.12 1.25 6.34
N VAL A 55 0.31 0.89 5.35
CA VAL A 55 -0.23 -0.47 5.18
C VAL A 55 -0.02 -0.89 3.73
N ILE A 56 0.27 -2.16 3.52
CA ILE A 56 0.38 -2.75 2.18
C ILE A 56 -0.79 -3.69 1.94
N ILE A 57 -1.46 -3.52 0.82
CA ILE A 57 -2.44 -4.48 0.30
C ILE A 57 -2.08 -4.77 -1.15
N SER A 58 -1.52 -5.94 -1.41
CA SER A 58 -1.09 -6.37 -2.73
C SER A 58 -1.99 -7.48 -3.25
N GLY A 59 -2.39 -7.39 -4.52
CA GLY A 59 -3.25 -8.40 -5.14
C GLY A 59 -2.50 -9.68 -5.49
N ARG A 60 -1.22 -9.58 -5.78
CA ARG A 60 -0.38 -10.72 -6.12
C ARG A 60 0.56 -11.06 -4.98
N TYR A 61 0.51 -12.31 -4.53
CA TYR A 61 1.44 -12.78 -3.50
C TYR A 61 2.88 -12.77 -4.01
N SER A 62 3.79 -12.28 -3.18
CA SER A 62 5.21 -12.25 -3.50
C SER A 62 6.05 -12.33 -2.23
N LYS A 63 7.01 -13.24 -2.20
CA LYS A 63 7.98 -13.32 -1.11
C LYS A 63 8.86 -12.08 -1.06
N ALA A 64 9.13 -11.47 -2.22
CA ALA A 64 9.90 -10.24 -2.30
C ALA A 64 9.17 -9.08 -1.60
N THR A 65 7.85 -8.97 -1.79
CA THR A 65 7.02 -7.99 -1.11
C THR A 65 7.05 -8.19 0.40
N GLU A 66 6.92 -9.44 0.84
CA GLU A 66 6.96 -9.78 2.26
C GLU A 66 8.30 -9.39 2.89
N ALA A 67 9.41 -9.73 2.22
CA ALA A 67 10.75 -9.39 2.67
C ALA A 67 10.95 -7.87 2.77
N ARG A 68 10.49 -7.13 1.76
CA ARG A 68 10.61 -5.67 1.76
C ARG A 68 9.77 -5.03 2.87
N ALA A 69 8.57 -5.52 3.07
CA ALA A 69 7.69 -5.03 4.14
C ALA A 69 8.32 -5.24 5.50
N ASN A 70 8.91 -6.42 5.73
CA ASN A 70 9.63 -6.72 6.98
C ASN A 70 10.83 -5.79 7.18
N GLU A 71 11.60 -5.55 6.12
CA GLU A 71 12.74 -4.63 6.15
C GLU A 71 12.32 -3.21 6.52
N LEU A 72 11.17 -2.77 6.01
CA LEU A 72 10.61 -1.44 6.28
C LEU A 72 9.78 -1.40 7.57
N LYS A 73 9.64 -2.53 8.26
CA LYS A 73 8.90 -2.67 9.52
C LYS A 73 7.43 -2.26 9.39
N ILE A 74 6.82 -2.64 8.27
CA ILE A 74 5.39 -2.42 8.06
C ILE A 74 4.64 -3.55 8.76
N GLU A 75 3.76 -3.21 9.70
CA GLU A 75 3.06 -4.17 10.54
C GLU A 75 1.89 -4.84 9.83
N ASP A 76 1.10 -4.07 9.08
CA ASP A 76 -0.10 -4.57 8.43
C ASP A 76 0.17 -4.79 6.95
N VAL A 77 0.29 -6.04 6.56
CA VAL A 77 0.61 -6.45 5.19
C VAL A 77 -0.37 -7.52 4.76
N TYR A 78 -1.11 -7.26 3.71
CA TYR A 78 -2.01 -8.22 3.07
C TYR A 78 -1.42 -8.57 1.71
N ASN A 79 -0.64 -9.62 1.66
CA ASN A 79 0.14 -10.03 0.50
C ASN A 79 -0.58 -11.15 -0.26
N GLY A 80 -1.15 -10.81 -1.40
CA GLY A 80 -1.89 -11.77 -2.22
C GLY A 80 -3.40 -11.73 -1.98
N THR A 81 -3.99 -10.54 -1.85
CA THR A 81 -5.42 -10.35 -1.64
C THR A 81 -6.04 -9.63 -2.83
N LEU A 82 -6.85 -10.32 -3.62
CA LEU A 82 -7.49 -9.74 -4.79
C LEU A 82 -8.70 -8.89 -4.43
N ASN A 83 -9.52 -9.35 -3.48
CA ASN A 83 -10.65 -8.54 -2.99
C ASN A 83 -10.15 -7.63 -1.86
N LYS A 84 -9.67 -6.47 -2.23
CA LYS A 84 -9.03 -5.54 -1.28
C LYS A 84 -10.01 -4.86 -0.32
N LEU A 85 -11.32 -4.95 -0.56
CA LEU A 85 -12.32 -4.43 0.39
C LEU A 85 -12.32 -5.21 1.70
N ILE A 86 -12.00 -6.49 1.67
CA ILE A 86 -11.97 -7.32 2.88
C ILE A 86 -10.93 -6.79 3.87
N PRO A 87 -9.64 -6.71 3.52
CA PRO A 87 -8.66 -6.13 4.43
C PRO A 87 -8.90 -4.64 4.71
N TYR A 88 -9.45 -3.90 3.75
CA TYR A 88 -9.80 -2.49 3.95
C TYR A 88 -10.77 -2.32 5.11
N ASN A 89 -11.84 -3.10 5.10
CA ASN A 89 -12.84 -3.04 6.17
C ASN A 89 -12.28 -3.52 7.52
N GLU A 90 -11.43 -4.54 7.51
CA GLU A 90 -10.75 -5.01 8.71
C GLU A 90 -9.86 -3.93 9.33
N LEU A 91 -9.12 -3.21 8.50
CA LEU A 91 -8.24 -2.11 8.94
C LEU A 91 -9.03 -0.96 9.54
N LYS A 92 -10.15 -0.60 8.92
CA LYS A 92 -11.02 0.45 9.46
C LYS A 92 -11.52 0.10 10.84
N GLU A 93 -11.93 -1.14 11.04
CA GLU A 93 -12.41 -1.62 12.34
C GLU A 93 -11.27 -1.69 13.35
N LYS A 94 -10.14 -2.27 12.96
CA LYS A 94 -8.97 -2.44 13.83
C LYS A 94 -8.45 -1.12 14.39
N TYR A 95 -8.39 -0.08 13.56
CA TYR A 95 -7.85 1.22 13.93
C TYR A 95 -8.91 2.28 14.16
N ASN A 96 -10.20 1.90 14.11
CA ASN A 96 -11.32 2.81 14.32
C ASN A 96 -11.24 4.04 13.40
N LEU A 97 -11.07 3.80 12.10
CA LEU A 97 -10.94 4.85 11.11
C LEU A 97 -12.17 4.95 10.22
N LYS A 98 -12.41 6.17 9.72
CA LYS A 98 -13.43 6.45 8.73
C LYS A 98 -12.79 6.51 7.35
N ASP A 99 -13.59 6.31 6.30
CA ASP A 99 -13.10 6.37 4.91
C ASP A 99 -12.33 7.66 4.63
N GLU A 100 -12.81 8.78 5.14
CA GLU A 100 -12.18 10.10 4.93
C GLU A 100 -10.79 10.24 5.56
N GLU A 101 -10.43 9.33 6.46
CA GLU A 101 -9.13 9.33 7.15
C GLU A 101 -8.09 8.45 6.47
N ILE A 102 -8.44 7.83 5.35
CA ILE A 102 -7.58 6.87 4.66
C ILE A 102 -7.26 7.35 3.25
N ALA A 103 -6.00 7.24 2.87
CA ALA A 103 -5.53 7.41 1.50
C ALA A 103 -5.19 6.04 0.93
N PHE A 104 -5.42 5.84 -0.35
CA PHE A 104 -5.06 4.62 -1.05
C PHE A 104 -4.25 4.97 -2.30
N VAL A 105 -3.10 4.35 -2.44
CA VAL A 105 -2.21 4.52 -3.59
C VAL A 105 -2.25 3.25 -4.44
N GLY A 106 -2.71 3.37 -5.66
CA GLY A 106 -2.81 2.23 -6.58
C GLY A 106 -3.15 2.69 -7.99
N ASP A 107 -3.14 1.76 -8.93
CA ASP A 107 -3.41 2.05 -10.34
C ASP A 107 -4.13 0.90 -11.06
N ASP A 108 -4.45 -0.18 -10.37
CA ASP A 108 -5.04 -1.36 -10.96
C ASP A 108 -6.56 -1.34 -10.84
N MET A 109 -7.22 -2.07 -11.73
CA MET A 109 -8.68 -2.20 -11.71
C MET A 109 -9.19 -2.82 -10.41
N ILE A 110 -8.42 -3.71 -9.81
CA ILE A 110 -8.79 -4.34 -8.52
C ILE A 110 -8.78 -3.34 -7.36
N ASP A 111 -8.16 -2.18 -7.54
CA ASP A 111 -8.10 -1.13 -6.53
C ASP A 111 -9.33 -0.22 -6.56
N ILE A 112 -10.09 -0.20 -7.66
CA ILE A 112 -11.23 0.72 -7.86
C ILE A 112 -12.25 0.66 -6.71
N PRO A 113 -12.71 -0.53 -6.26
CA PRO A 113 -13.69 -0.56 -5.18
C PRO A 113 -13.23 0.12 -3.89
N VAL A 114 -11.95 0.04 -3.56
CA VAL A 114 -11.39 0.72 -2.39
C VAL A 114 -11.20 2.20 -2.68
N MET A 115 -10.68 2.54 -3.85
CA MET A 115 -10.43 3.93 -4.24
C MET A 115 -11.69 4.77 -4.29
N GLU A 116 -12.84 4.16 -4.56
CA GLU A 116 -14.13 4.85 -4.55
C GLU A 116 -14.59 5.22 -3.13
N ARG A 117 -14.05 4.56 -2.11
CA ARG A 117 -14.46 4.75 -0.72
C ARG A 117 -13.54 5.67 0.08
N VAL A 118 -12.25 5.65 -0.22
CA VAL A 118 -11.26 6.38 0.58
C VAL A 118 -11.40 7.89 0.42
N GLY A 119 -10.89 8.62 1.41
CA GLY A 119 -10.89 10.07 1.37
C GLY A 119 -9.91 10.66 0.36
N ALA A 120 -8.78 9.97 0.12
CA ALA A 120 -7.76 10.42 -0.83
C ALA A 120 -7.30 9.27 -1.73
N PRO A 121 -7.96 9.05 -2.88
CA PRO A 121 -7.47 8.10 -3.87
C PRO A 121 -6.32 8.73 -4.65
N ILE A 122 -5.21 8.00 -4.74
CA ILE A 122 -4.00 8.45 -5.43
C ILE A 122 -3.67 7.44 -6.52
N ALA A 123 -3.75 7.86 -7.77
CA ALA A 123 -3.36 7.03 -8.89
C ALA A 123 -1.91 7.33 -9.26
N VAL A 124 -1.16 6.27 -9.53
CA VAL A 124 0.24 6.40 -9.95
C VAL A 124 0.30 6.37 -11.45
N SER A 125 1.05 7.31 -12.03
CA SER A 125 1.31 7.35 -13.47
C SER A 125 2.67 6.71 -13.73
N ASN A 126 2.65 5.63 -14.47
CA ASN A 126 3.87 4.94 -14.92
C ASN A 126 4.09 5.14 -16.40
#